data_2abba647acc25bcb7d8f310474f0c592
#
_entry.id   2abba647acc25bcb7d8f310474f0c592
#
_cell.length_a   1.000
_cell.length_b   1.000
_cell.length_c   1.000
_cell.angle_alpha   90.00
_cell.angle_beta   90.00
_cell.angle_gamma   90.00
#
_symmetry.space_group_name_H-M   'P 1'
#
loop_
_entity.id
_entity.type
_entity.pdbx_description
1 polymer ?
#
loop_
_entity_poly.entity_id
_entity_poly.type
_entity_poly.pdbx_seq_one_letter_code
_entity_poly.pdbx_strand_id
1 'polypeptide(L)'
;MLEADGLVLADFYSDSCVPCKRLAPVLAELEETYGEALKVVKVNINFDLPLAEKCEVTAAPTLIFFKNGAEQDRRRGLVKKAELTEIVENLK
;
A
#
# COMPACT_ATOMS: atom_id res chain seq x y z
N MET A 1 -11.72 -0.74 6.47
CA MET A 1 -10.51 -0.39 5.71
C MET A 1 -10.28 -1.30 4.53
N LEU A 2 -10.00 -2.57 4.75
CA LEU A 2 -9.75 -3.52 3.64
C LEU A 2 -11.02 -3.90 2.88
N GLU A 3 -12.17 -3.62 3.44
CA GLU A 3 -13.47 -3.93 2.85
C GLU A 3 -14.10 -2.73 2.14
N ALA A 4 -13.37 -1.62 2.02
CA ALA A 4 -13.87 -0.44 1.33
C ALA A 4 -14.11 -0.74 -0.15
N ASP A 5 -15.17 -0.18 -0.70
CA ASP A 5 -15.45 -0.26 -2.13
C ASP A 5 -14.36 0.51 -2.89
N GLY A 6 -13.99 -0.02 -4.06
CA GLY A 6 -12.96 0.59 -4.87
C GLY A 6 -11.56 0.08 -4.55
N LEU A 7 -10.56 0.82 -4.98
CA LEU A 7 -9.16 0.42 -4.86
C LEU A 7 -8.52 0.99 -3.61
N VAL A 8 -7.91 0.12 -2.81
CA VAL A 8 -7.20 0.49 -1.59
C VAL A 8 -5.75 0.02 -1.70
N LEU A 9 -4.81 0.92 -1.42
CA LEU A 9 -3.39 0.58 -1.33
C LEU A 9 -3.01 0.59 0.16
N ALA A 10 -2.70 -0.59 0.68
CA ALA A 10 -2.23 -0.73 2.06
C ALA A 10 -0.71 -0.68 2.09
N ASP A 11 -0.17 0.30 2.79
CA ASP A 11 1.27 0.51 2.95
C ASP A 11 1.69 -0.01 4.33
N PHE A 12 2.27 -1.22 4.35
CA PHE A 12 2.79 -1.81 5.57
C PHE A 12 4.23 -1.35 5.76
N TYR A 13 4.46 -0.54 6.77
CA TYR A 13 5.76 0.10 7.01
C TYR A 13 6.24 -0.12 8.44
N SER A 14 7.50 0.25 8.72
CA SER A 14 8.03 0.29 10.09
C SER A 14 8.78 1.60 10.30
N ASP A 15 8.96 1.97 11.59
CA ASP A 15 9.61 3.24 11.93
C ASP A 15 11.09 3.28 11.56
N SER A 16 11.74 2.13 11.49
CA SER A 16 13.16 2.04 11.13
C SER A 16 13.42 1.75 9.65
N CYS A 17 12.38 1.77 8.84
CA CYS A 17 12.46 1.40 7.43
C CYS A 17 12.85 2.62 6.58
N VAL A 18 14.06 2.64 6.04
CA VAL A 18 14.51 3.72 5.16
C VAL A 18 13.75 3.73 3.82
N PRO A 19 13.57 2.58 3.13
CA PRO A 19 12.77 2.55 1.91
C PRO A 19 11.33 3.02 2.13
N CYS A 20 10.76 2.75 3.31
CA CYS A 20 9.41 3.23 3.63
C CYS A 20 9.34 4.75 3.59
N LYS A 21 10.36 5.41 4.12
CA LYS A 21 10.43 6.87 4.12
C LYS A 21 10.56 7.44 2.71
N ARG A 22 11.23 6.73 1.83
CA ARG A 22 11.37 7.13 0.43
C ARG A 22 10.08 6.93 -0.35
N LEU A 23 9.29 5.95 0.04
CA LEU A 23 7.99 5.70 -0.59
C LEU A 23 6.92 6.70 -0.18
N ALA A 24 7.03 7.29 1.01
CA ALA A 24 6.01 8.18 1.52
C ALA A 24 5.62 9.30 0.54
N PRO A 25 6.57 10.07 -0.05
CA PRO A 25 6.20 11.09 -1.02
C PRO A 25 5.58 10.53 -2.30
N VAL A 26 6.02 9.34 -2.72
CA VAL A 26 5.47 8.69 -3.92
C VAL A 26 4.00 8.32 -3.68
N LEU A 27 3.70 7.77 -2.51
CA LEU A 27 2.33 7.41 -2.16
C LEU A 27 1.45 8.65 -2.00
N ALA A 28 1.99 9.74 -1.46
CA ALA A 28 1.27 10.99 -1.35
C ALA A 28 0.91 11.55 -2.73
N GLU A 29 1.82 11.47 -3.70
CA GLU A 29 1.56 11.89 -5.07
C GLU A 29 0.48 11.04 -5.73
N LEU A 30 0.49 9.72 -5.50
CA LEU A 30 -0.52 8.83 -6.04
C LEU A 30 -1.90 9.16 -5.46
N GLU A 31 -1.97 9.38 -4.16
CA GLU A 31 -3.20 9.74 -3.48
C GLU A 31 -3.77 11.05 -4.03
N GLU A 32 -2.90 12.03 -4.26
CA GLU A 32 -3.29 13.31 -4.83
C GLU A 32 -3.75 13.17 -6.29
N THR A 33 -3.03 12.36 -7.07
CA THR A 33 -3.33 12.16 -8.49
C THR A 33 -4.67 11.46 -8.72
N TYR A 34 -4.96 10.43 -7.94
CA TYR A 34 -6.16 9.63 -8.13
C TYR A 34 -7.34 10.03 -7.24
N GLY A 35 -7.07 10.81 -6.20
CA GLY A 35 -8.13 11.30 -5.30
C GLY A 35 -8.97 10.16 -4.75
N GLU A 36 -10.28 10.20 -5.02
CA GLU A 36 -11.21 9.20 -4.51
C GLU A 36 -11.08 7.83 -5.17
N ALA A 37 -10.41 7.75 -6.32
CA ALA A 37 -10.24 6.49 -7.02
C ALA A 37 -9.25 5.55 -6.34
N LEU A 38 -8.35 6.09 -5.53
CA LEU A 38 -7.36 5.31 -4.79
C LEU A 38 -7.28 5.78 -3.34
N LYS A 39 -7.58 4.89 -2.43
CA LYS A 39 -7.43 5.18 -1.00
C LYS A 39 -6.13 4.57 -0.51
N VAL A 40 -5.26 5.37 0.09
CA VAL A 40 -4.00 4.91 0.67
C VAL A 40 -4.17 4.78 2.19
N VAL A 41 -3.88 3.61 2.71
CA VAL A 41 -3.95 3.32 4.14
C VAL A 41 -2.56 2.90 4.62
N LYS A 42 -2.09 3.51 5.69
CA LYS A 42 -0.78 3.19 6.27
C LYS A 42 -0.94 2.31 7.49
N VAL A 43 -0.19 1.21 7.52
CA VAL A 43 -0.21 0.26 8.63
C VAL A 43 1.20 0.11 9.16
N ASN A 44 1.42 0.47 10.44
CA ASN A 44 2.71 0.27 11.08
C ASN A 44 2.76 -1.16 11.61
N ILE A 45 3.65 -1.98 11.04
CA ILE A 45 3.74 -3.40 11.39
C ILE A 45 4.19 -3.64 12.83
N ASN A 46 4.82 -2.65 13.47
CA ASN A 46 5.22 -2.76 14.86
C ASN A 46 4.05 -2.54 15.83
N PHE A 47 3.03 -1.82 15.40
CA PHE A 47 1.85 -1.53 16.24
C PHE A 47 0.65 -2.40 15.89
N ASP A 48 0.56 -2.87 14.67
CA ASP A 48 -0.56 -3.67 14.21
C ASP A 48 -0.11 -5.03 13.71
N LEU A 49 0.54 -5.79 14.59
CA LEU A 49 1.04 -7.12 14.29
C LEU A 49 -0.07 -8.09 13.84
N PRO A 50 -1.26 -8.10 14.48
CA PRO A 50 -2.32 -9.00 14.03
C PRO A 50 -2.72 -8.80 12.57
N LEU A 51 -2.81 -7.54 12.14
CA LEU A 51 -3.16 -7.25 10.75
C LEU A 51 -2.03 -7.64 9.79
N ALA A 52 -0.78 -7.36 10.18
CA ALA A 52 0.38 -7.75 9.38
C ALA A 52 0.45 -9.27 9.22
N GLU A 53 0.22 -10.02 10.28
CA GLU A 53 0.20 -11.47 10.23
C GLU A 53 -0.95 -12.01 9.38
N LYS A 54 -2.13 -11.40 9.49
CA LYS A 54 -3.29 -11.78 8.69
C LYS A 54 -3.04 -11.59 7.20
N CYS A 55 -2.30 -10.54 6.85
CA CYS A 55 -1.94 -10.26 5.46
C CYS A 55 -0.64 -10.92 5.03
N GLU A 56 -0.03 -11.72 5.90
CA GLU A 56 1.24 -12.41 5.64
C GLU A 56 2.37 -11.44 5.30
N VAL A 57 2.41 -10.31 5.99
CA VAL A 57 3.46 -9.30 5.81
C VAL A 57 4.59 -9.61 6.78
N THR A 58 5.77 -9.94 6.24
CA THR A 58 6.94 -10.31 7.05
C THR A 58 8.08 -9.31 6.95
N ALA A 59 7.96 -8.32 6.09
CA ALA A 59 9.00 -7.32 5.87
C ALA A 59 8.37 -5.98 5.50
N ALA A 60 9.12 -4.91 5.66
CA ALA A 60 8.70 -3.56 5.28
C ALA A 60 9.72 -2.99 4.28
N PRO A 61 9.29 -2.22 3.29
CA PRO A 61 7.89 -1.91 3.01
C PRO A 61 7.21 -3.04 2.22
N THR A 62 5.93 -3.24 2.47
CA THR A 62 5.09 -4.13 1.66
C THR A 62 3.85 -3.35 1.25
N LEU A 63 3.59 -3.31 -0.03
CA LEU A 63 2.44 -2.60 -0.60
C LEU A 63 1.47 -3.64 -1.14
N ILE A 64 0.23 -3.61 -0.67
CA ILE A 64 -0.79 -4.54 -1.12
C ILE A 64 -1.96 -3.76 -1.68
N PHE A 65 -2.36 -4.10 -2.90
CA PHE A 65 -3.52 -3.50 -3.54
C PHE A 65 -4.74 -4.37 -3.31
N PHE A 66 -5.79 -3.76 -2.76
CA PHE A 66 -7.07 -4.43 -2.53
C PHE A 66 -8.15 -3.77 -3.39
N LYS A 67 -9.04 -4.57 -3.94
CA LYS A 67 -10.21 -4.07 -4.65
C LYS A 67 -11.42 -4.81 -4.14
N ASN A 68 -12.39 -4.04 -3.61
CA ASN A 68 -13.61 -4.61 -2.99
C ASN A 68 -13.28 -5.64 -1.91
N GLY A 69 -12.23 -5.39 -1.14
CA GLY A 69 -11.82 -6.26 -0.04
C GLY A 69 -10.92 -7.43 -0.43
N ALA A 70 -10.67 -7.64 -1.71
CA ALA A 70 -9.84 -8.75 -2.19
C ALA A 70 -8.47 -8.27 -2.65
N GLU A 71 -7.42 -8.98 -2.25
CA GLU A 71 -6.06 -8.67 -2.69
C GLU A 71 -5.92 -8.90 -4.19
N GLN A 72 -5.40 -7.88 -4.90
CA GLN A 72 -5.21 -7.95 -6.35
C GLN A 72 -3.74 -8.03 -6.74
N ASP A 73 -2.88 -7.35 -6.00
CA ASP A 73 -1.45 -7.33 -6.29
C ASP A 73 -0.67 -6.99 -5.02
N ARG A 74 0.62 -7.33 -5.04
CA ARG A 74 1.49 -7.12 -3.88
C ARG A 74 2.90 -6.80 -4.37
N ARG A 75 3.52 -5.80 -3.75
CA ARG A 75 4.91 -5.42 -4.04
C ARG A 75 5.67 -5.28 -2.73
N ARG A 76 6.93 -5.71 -2.74
CA ARG A 76 7.83 -5.63 -1.59
C ARG A 76 9.03 -4.77 -1.94
N GLY A 77 9.56 -4.06 -0.95
CA GLY A 77 10.73 -3.23 -1.12
C GLY A 77 10.41 -1.89 -1.77
N LEU A 78 11.46 -1.19 -2.23
CA LEU A 78 11.31 0.11 -2.85
C LEU A 78 10.78 -0.03 -4.28
N VAL A 79 9.59 0.47 -4.51
CA VAL A 79 8.90 0.38 -5.80
C VAL A 79 8.86 1.76 -6.44
N LYS A 80 9.10 1.83 -7.73
CA LYS A 80 9.07 3.08 -8.47
C LYS A 80 7.63 3.56 -8.69
N LYS A 81 7.45 4.88 -8.73
CA LYS A 81 6.13 5.48 -8.97
C LYS A 81 5.51 4.97 -10.27
N ALA A 82 6.30 4.83 -11.32
CA ALA A 82 5.81 4.35 -12.62
C ALA A 82 5.19 2.96 -12.52
N GLU A 83 5.79 2.06 -11.74
CA GLU A 83 5.28 0.72 -11.54
C GLU A 83 3.96 0.76 -10.76
N LEU A 84 3.90 1.57 -9.71
CA LEU A 84 2.68 1.72 -8.92
C LEU A 84 1.55 2.33 -9.75
N THR A 85 1.86 3.32 -10.57
CA THR A 85 0.89 3.94 -11.46
C THR A 85 0.31 2.92 -12.43
N GLU A 86 1.16 2.08 -13.00
CA GLU A 86 0.72 1.02 -13.92
C GLU A 86 -0.24 0.05 -13.23
N ILE A 87 0.07 -0.34 -12.00
CA ILE A 87 -0.80 -1.24 -11.23
C ILE A 87 -2.16 -0.59 -10.98
N VAL A 88 -2.17 0.68 -10.56
CA VAL A 88 -3.41 1.40 -10.31
C VAL A 88 -4.25 1.52 -11.57
N GLU A 89 -3.62 1.84 -12.71
CA GLU A 89 -4.32 1.96 -13.98
C GLU A 89 -4.94 0.64 -14.42
N ASN A 90 -4.30 -0.47 -14.11
CA ASN A 90 -4.82 -1.79 -14.46
C ASN A 90 -5.97 -2.24 -13.53
N LEU A 91 -5.99 -1.76 -12.30
CA LEU A 91 -6.95 -2.21 -11.30
C LEU A 91 -8.14 -1.28 -11.10
N LYS A 92 -8.00 -0.01 -11.41
CA LYS A 92 -9.08 0.96 -11.17
C LYS A 92 -10.31 0.78 -12.06
#